data_5c238df04c70f3dbdd5fafebe7e5051f
#
_entry.id   5c238df04c70f3dbdd5fafebe7e5051f
#
_cell.length_a   1.000
_cell.length_b   1.000
_cell.length_c   1.000
_cell.angle_alpha   90.00
_cell.angle_beta   90.00
_cell.angle_gamma   90.00
#
_symmetry.space_group_name_H-M   'P 1'
#
loop_
_entity.id
_entity.type
_entity.pdbx_description
1 polymer ?
#
loop_
_entity_poly.entity_id
_entity_poly.type
_entity_poly.pdbx_seq_one_letter_code
_entity_poly.pdbx_strand_id
1 'polypeptide(L)'
;DHGNVQAFPIANHALPDDPDFKIIYGVEAYLVDDLKDIVENSKNQSLQDTYVVFDIETTGFSPLVNKIIEIGAVKVEKGNITERFSTFVNPEVPIPFHIENLTGIKDDMVITAPVIAEVMPEFLAFCDGAVMVAHNADFDMSFIKYNRCHGTNAAAESEPF
;
A
#
# COMPACT_ATOMS: atom_id res chain seq x y z
N ASP A 1 -0.98 14.78 -21.56
CA ASP A 1 -0.27 14.67 -20.27
C ASP A 1 -1.15 13.96 -19.24
N HIS A 2 -0.52 13.16 -18.37
CA HIS A 2 -1.19 12.47 -17.28
C HIS A 2 -1.28 13.40 -16.07
N GLY A 3 -2.51 13.75 -15.66
CA GLY A 3 -2.77 14.55 -14.47
C GLY A 3 -2.23 16.00 -14.48
N ASN A 4 -1.75 16.49 -15.63
CA ASN A 4 -1.22 17.85 -15.74
C ASN A 4 -1.33 18.39 -17.18
N VAL A 5 -0.90 19.65 -17.40
CA VAL A 5 -0.98 20.35 -18.68
C VAL A 5 0.36 20.97 -19.11
N GLN A 6 1.47 20.45 -18.60
CA GLN A 6 2.81 21.03 -18.80
C GLN A 6 3.25 21.08 -20.25
N ALA A 7 2.81 20.13 -21.10
CA ALA A 7 3.14 20.12 -22.51
C ALA A 7 2.35 21.14 -23.36
N PHE A 8 1.26 21.72 -22.85
CA PHE A 8 0.39 22.62 -23.61
C PHE A 8 1.12 23.84 -24.17
N PRO A 9 1.92 24.60 -23.37
CA PRO A 9 2.65 25.75 -23.88
C PRO A 9 3.64 25.38 -24.99
N ILE A 10 4.36 24.27 -24.83
CA ILE A 10 5.34 23.78 -25.80
C ILE A 10 4.63 23.39 -27.10
N ALA A 11 3.55 22.62 -27.01
CA ALA A 11 2.74 22.23 -28.14
C ALA A 11 2.17 23.42 -28.91
N ASN A 12 1.67 24.43 -28.17
CA ASN A 12 1.10 25.65 -28.76
C ASN A 12 2.16 26.49 -29.49
N HIS A 13 3.38 26.58 -28.97
CA HIS A 13 4.47 27.31 -29.64
C HIS A 13 5.08 26.54 -30.84
N ALA A 14 4.91 25.23 -30.85
CA ALA A 14 5.41 24.36 -31.93
C ALA A 14 4.42 24.22 -33.10
N LEU A 15 3.24 24.85 -33.02
CA LEU A 15 2.23 24.78 -34.09
C LEU A 15 2.81 25.30 -35.40
N PRO A 16 2.81 24.49 -36.47
CA PRO A 16 3.12 24.97 -37.80
C PRO A 16 2.02 25.94 -38.28
N ASP A 17 2.39 26.90 -39.11
CA ASP A 17 1.43 27.80 -39.76
C ASP A 17 0.80 27.06 -40.98
N ASP A 18 0.07 25.99 -40.66
CA ASP A 18 -0.54 25.06 -41.58
C ASP A 18 -2.02 24.93 -41.29
N PRO A 19 -2.93 25.39 -42.18
CA PRO A 19 -4.36 25.35 -41.94
C PRO A 19 -4.94 23.93 -41.87
N ASP A 20 -4.24 22.94 -42.38
CA ASP A 20 -4.66 21.54 -42.41
C ASP A 20 -4.18 20.78 -41.16
N PHE A 21 -3.36 21.42 -40.29
CA PHE A 21 -2.86 20.82 -39.05
C PHE A 21 -3.52 21.45 -37.83
N LYS A 22 -4.11 20.59 -36.99
CA LYS A 22 -4.78 21.00 -35.77
C LYS A 22 -4.33 20.20 -34.55
N ILE A 23 -3.91 20.88 -33.49
CA ILE A 23 -3.69 20.26 -32.18
C ILE A 23 -4.97 20.30 -31.37
N ILE A 24 -5.39 19.15 -30.87
CA ILE A 24 -6.45 19.04 -29.89
C ILE A 24 -5.82 18.83 -28.52
N TYR A 25 -6.06 19.75 -27.61
CA TYR A 25 -5.55 19.69 -26.25
C TYR A 25 -6.49 18.86 -25.39
N GLY A 26 -5.93 17.96 -24.59
CA GLY A 26 -6.66 17.14 -23.66
C GLY A 26 -5.82 16.85 -22.42
N VAL A 27 -6.47 16.53 -21.31
CA VAL A 27 -5.84 16.15 -20.07
C VAL A 27 -6.53 14.92 -19.50
N GLU A 28 -5.74 13.99 -19.00
CA GLU A 28 -6.24 12.94 -18.12
C GLU A 28 -6.38 13.55 -16.72
N ALA A 29 -7.61 13.79 -16.31
CA ALA A 29 -7.90 14.37 -15.01
C ALA A 29 -8.28 13.29 -14.00
N TYR A 30 -7.90 13.49 -12.75
CA TYR A 30 -8.33 12.65 -11.65
C TYR A 30 -9.64 13.18 -11.07
N LEU A 31 -10.68 12.36 -11.09
CA LEU A 31 -11.92 12.64 -10.38
C LEU A 31 -11.75 12.19 -8.92
N VAL A 32 -11.77 13.14 -8.00
CA VAL A 32 -11.76 12.85 -6.56
C VAL A 32 -13.21 12.68 -6.11
N ASP A 33 -13.50 11.54 -5.48
CA ASP A 33 -14.79 11.29 -4.82
C ASP A 33 -14.70 11.71 -3.36
N ASP A 34 -15.16 12.91 -3.07
CA ASP A 34 -15.19 13.48 -1.72
C ASP A 34 -16.21 12.81 -0.80
N LEU A 35 -17.03 11.89 -1.33
CA LEU A 35 -18.02 11.15 -0.55
C LEU A 35 -17.44 9.87 0.07
N LYS A 36 -16.24 9.45 -0.35
CA LYS A 36 -15.57 8.30 0.23
C LYS A 36 -14.85 8.71 1.51
N ASP A 37 -15.27 8.15 2.63
CA ASP A 37 -14.60 8.35 3.90
C ASP A 37 -13.16 7.82 3.84
N ILE A 38 -12.20 8.68 4.16
CA ILE A 38 -10.78 8.31 4.27
C ILE A 38 -10.43 7.75 5.64
N VAL A 39 -11.37 7.78 6.58
CA VAL A 39 -11.22 7.26 7.94
C VAL A 39 -12.33 6.26 8.22
N GLU A 40 -11.95 5.01 8.46
CA GLU A 40 -12.85 3.95 8.92
C GLU A 40 -12.84 3.85 10.45
N ASN A 41 -14.01 3.56 11.04
CA ASN A 41 -14.16 3.32 12.49
C ASN A 41 -13.59 4.44 13.38
N SER A 42 -13.82 5.70 12.99
CA SER A 42 -13.34 6.87 13.74
C SER A 42 -13.82 6.83 15.20
N LYS A 43 -12.87 7.05 16.12
CA LYS A 43 -13.10 7.19 17.58
C LYS A 43 -12.73 8.58 18.08
N ASN A 44 -12.83 9.61 17.20
CA ASN A 44 -12.40 10.99 17.48
C ASN A 44 -10.91 11.11 17.84
N GLN A 45 -10.06 10.37 17.13
CA GLN A 45 -8.62 10.41 17.30
C GLN A 45 -8.07 11.82 17.08
N SER A 46 -7.10 12.18 17.91
CA SER A 46 -6.33 13.42 17.84
C SER A 46 -4.98 13.13 17.17
N LEU A 47 -4.39 14.12 16.50
CA LEU A 47 -3.03 14.03 15.97
C LEU A 47 -1.95 13.78 17.04
N GLN A 48 -2.33 13.82 18.33
CA GLN A 48 -1.46 13.49 19.46
C GLN A 48 -1.54 12.00 19.86
N ASP A 49 -2.47 11.25 19.28
CA ASP A 49 -2.63 9.82 19.56
C ASP A 49 -1.53 8.99 18.87
N THR A 50 -1.54 7.69 19.11
CA THR A 50 -0.58 6.77 18.52
C THR A 50 -1.07 6.33 17.14
N TYR A 51 -0.20 6.46 16.15
CA TYR A 51 -0.43 6.03 14.77
C TYR A 51 0.64 5.02 14.35
N VAL A 52 0.26 4.04 13.55
CA VAL A 52 1.19 3.20 12.79
C VAL A 52 0.98 3.50 11.31
N VAL A 53 1.96 4.15 10.71
CA VAL A 53 2.00 4.39 9.26
C VAL A 53 2.77 3.22 8.64
N PHE A 54 2.12 2.51 7.72
CA PHE A 54 2.68 1.29 7.15
C PHE A 54 2.42 1.18 5.66
N ASP A 55 3.19 0.33 5.03
CA ASP A 55 3.09 -0.05 3.63
C ASP A 55 3.52 -1.49 3.47
N ILE A 56 3.00 -2.19 2.45
CA ILE A 56 3.37 -3.56 2.14
C ILE A 56 3.76 -3.71 0.68
N GLU A 57 4.74 -4.58 0.41
CA GLU A 57 5.03 -5.06 -0.93
C GLU A 57 4.49 -6.48 -1.11
N THR A 58 3.99 -6.79 -2.30
CA THR A 58 3.29 -8.04 -2.56
C THR A 58 3.65 -8.63 -3.92
N THR A 59 3.41 -9.92 -4.13
CA THR A 59 3.59 -10.59 -5.43
C THR A 59 2.52 -10.23 -6.46
N GLY A 60 1.57 -9.34 -6.13
CA GLY A 60 0.48 -8.88 -7.01
C GLY A 60 -0.68 -8.29 -6.22
N PHE A 61 -1.83 -8.08 -6.85
CA PHE A 61 -2.88 -7.19 -6.34
C PHE A 61 -4.02 -7.87 -5.57
N SER A 62 -4.07 -9.20 -5.50
CA SER A 62 -5.18 -9.92 -4.86
C SER A 62 -4.72 -10.72 -3.65
N PRO A 63 -5.22 -10.47 -2.43
CA PRO A 63 -4.83 -11.23 -1.24
C PRO A 63 -5.22 -12.71 -1.30
N LEU A 64 -6.14 -13.09 -2.20
CA LEU A 64 -6.57 -14.48 -2.35
C LEU A 64 -5.52 -15.37 -3.03
N VAL A 65 -4.69 -14.79 -3.90
CA VAL A 65 -3.72 -15.53 -4.74
C VAL A 65 -2.30 -15.01 -4.63
N ASN A 66 -2.12 -13.77 -4.17
CA ASN A 66 -0.81 -13.14 -4.03
C ASN A 66 -0.38 -13.11 -2.57
N LYS A 67 0.92 -12.91 -2.37
CA LYS A 67 1.58 -12.99 -1.06
C LYS A 67 2.28 -11.68 -0.72
N ILE A 68 2.37 -11.37 0.57
CA ILE A 68 3.22 -10.28 1.08
C ILE A 68 4.69 -10.69 0.97
N ILE A 69 5.55 -9.77 0.53
CA ILE A 69 7.00 -9.96 0.43
C ILE A 69 7.80 -8.98 1.29
N GLU A 70 7.19 -7.87 1.72
CA GLU A 70 7.77 -6.93 2.68
C GLU A 70 6.67 -6.25 3.48
N ILE A 71 6.95 -5.93 4.75
CA ILE A 71 6.15 -5.03 5.58
C ILE A 71 7.08 -3.96 6.14
N GLY A 72 6.79 -2.69 5.86
CA GLY A 72 7.43 -1.53 6.44
C GLY A 72 6.47 -0.71 7.28
N ALA A 73 6.84 -0.33 8.49
CA ALA A 73 6.00 0.49 9.34
C ALA A 73 6.79 1.40 10.29
N VAL A 74 6.18 2.51 10.67
CA VAL A 74 6.67 3.38 11.73
C VAL A 74 5.56 3.67 12.72
N LYS A 75 5.88 3.65 14.01
CA LYS A 75 4.97 4.10 15.05
C LYS A 75 5.23 5.58 15.34
N VAL A 76 4.17 6.36 15.38
CA VAL A 76 4.21 7.80 15.60
C VAL A 76 3.39 8.11 16.84
N GLU A 77 4.01 8.72 17.83
CA GLU A 77 3.38 9.17 19.06
C GLU A 77 3.62 10.68 19.25
N LYS A 78 2.53 11.41 19.45
CA LYS A 78 2.58 12.88 19.62
C LYS A 78 3.40 13.58 18.53
N GLY A 79 3.27 13.09 17.28
CA GLY A 79 3.95 13.63 16.11
C GLY A 79 5.42 13.22 15.95
N ASN A 80 5.94 12.33 16.80
CA ASN A 80 7.32 11.83 16.69
C ASN A 80 7.35 10.34 16.35
N ILE A 81 8.29 9.93 15.49
CA ILE A 81 8.52 8.50 15.23
C ILE A 81 9.24 7.92 16.45
N THR A 82 8.60 6.94 17.11
CA THR A 82 9.12 6.28 18.32
C THR A 82 9.67 4.89 18.03
N GLU A 83 9.08 4.16 17.09
CA GLU A 83 9.49 2.79 16.75
C GLU A 83 9.42 2.57 15.24
N ARG A 84 10.15 1.55 14.78
CA ARG A 84 10.15 1.10 13.37
C ARG A 84 9.99 -0.40 13.31
N PHE A 85 9.25 -0.86 12.32
CA PHE A 85 9.11 -2.26 11.95
C PHE A 85 9.46 -2.38 10.46
N SER A 86 10.36 -3.28 10.11
CA SER A 86 10.70 -3.52 8.69
C SER A 86 11.21 -4.94 8.58
N THR A 87 10.57 -5.73 7.72
CA THR A 87 10.96 -7.11 7.48
C THR A 87 10.57 -7.56 6.08
N PHE A 88 11.44 -8.32 5.45
CA PHE A 88 11.05 -9.16 4.32
C PHE A 88 10.23 -10.34 4.79
N VAL A 89 9.40 -10.85 3.90
CA VAL A 89 8.55 -12.02 4.13
C VAL A 89 8.78 -13.02 3.02
N ASN A 90 9.05 -14.27 3.37
CA ASN A 90 9.14 -15.34 2.38
C ASN A 90 7.74 -15.69 1.86
N PRO A 91 7.44 -15.43 0.57
CA PRO A 91 6.12 -15.70 0.01
C PRO A 91 5.88 -17.20 -0.26
N GLU A 92 6.93 -18.04 -0.17
CA GLU A 92 6.91 -19.48 -0.52
C GLU A 92 6.53 -19.75 -2.00
N VAL A 93 6.55 -18.73 -2.82
CA VAL A 93 6.31 -18.76 -4.28
C VAL A 93 7.27 -17.81 -4.96
N PRO A 94 7.64 -18.04 -6.24
CA PRO A 94 8.48 -17.12 -6.98
C PRO A 94 7.84 -15.74 -7.13
N ILE A 95 8.66 -14.68 -7.03
CA ILE A 95 8.23 -13.29 -7.27
C ILE A 95 8.14 -13.08 -8.80
N PRO A 96 6.99 -12.62 -9.33
CA PRO A 96 6.86 -12.34 -10.76
C PRO A 96 7.84 -11.25 -11.21
N PHE A 97 8.45 -11.40 -12.39
CA PHE A 97 9.45 -10.48 -12.93
C PHE A 97 8.99 -9.02 -12.96
N HIS A 98 7.70 -8.77 -13.27
CA HIS A 98 7.18 -7.41 -13.28
C HIS A 98 7.09 -6.79 -11.86
N ILE A 99 6.93 -7.62 -10.82
CA ILE A 99 6.97 -7.19 -9.42
C ILE A 99 8.42 -6.91 -8.99
N GLU A 100 9.37 -7.77 -9.36
CA GLU A 100 10.79 -7.48 -9.12
C GLU A 100 11.22 -6.15 -9.72
N ASN A 101 10.77 -5.85 -10.96
CA ASN A 101 11.07 -4.57 -11.60
C ASN A 101 10.40 -3.38 -10.92
N LEU A 102 9.23 -3.56 -10.32
CA LEU A 102 8.47 -2.51 -9.65
C LEU A 102 9.05 -2.21 -8.26
N THR A 103 9.29 -3.26 -7.46
CA THR A 103 9.67 -3.14 -6.05
C THR A 103 11.18 -3.20 -5.81
N GLY A 104 11.92 -3.79 -6.75
CA GLY A 104 13.34 -4.11 -6.58
C GLY A 104 13.60 -5.35 -5.73
N ILE A 105 12.57 -5.98 -5.17
CA ILE A 105 12.68 -7.15 -4.30
C ILE A 105 12.78 -8.40 -5.18
N LYS A 106 13.79 -9.24 -4.90
CA LYS A 106 14.08 -10.47 -5.65
C LYS A 106 13.93 -11.70 -4.76
N ASP A 107 13.79 -12.87 -5.40
CA ASP A 107 13.65 -14.14 -4.68
C ASP A 107 14.79 -14.41 -3.69
N ASP A 108 16.03 -14.07 -4.02
CA ASP A 108 17.19 -14.26 -3.16
C ASP A 108 17.17 -13.41 -1.89
N MET A 109 16.45 -12.29 -1.90
CA MET A 109 16.29 -11.41 -0.74
C MET A 109 15.28 -11.95 0.27
N VAL A 110 14.29 -12.71 -0.18
CA VAL A 110 13.15 -13.17 0.66
C VAL A 110 13.21 -14.65 1.02
N ILE A 111 13.99 -15.46 0.32
CA ILE A 111 14.00 -16.94 0.49
C ILE A 111 14.40 -17.39 1.91
N THR A 112 15.21 -16.60 2.62
CA THR A 112 15.61 -16.87 4.01
C THR A 112 14.85 -16.04 5.03
N ALA A 113 13.91 -15.21 4.58
CA ALA A 113 13.08 -14.40 5.47
C ALA A 113 12.02 -15.29 6.17
N PRO A 114 11.47 -14.84 7.31
CA PRO A 114 10.38 -15.54 7.97
C PRO A 114 9.14 -15.58 7.07
N VAL A 115 8.31 -16.61 7.26
CA VAL A 115 7.02 -16.70 6.56
C VAL A 115 5.97 -15.81 7.22
N ILE A 116 4.91 -15.48 6.48
CA ILE A 116 3.86 -14.57 6.95
C ILE A 116 3.20 -15.02 8.27
N ALA A 117 3.12 -16.32 8.52
CA ALA A 117 2.57 -16.88 9.77
C ALA A 117 3.41 -16.50 11.01
N GLU A 118 4.70 -16.24 10.84
CA GLU A 118 5.60 -15.80 11.91
C GLU A 118 5.58 -14.27 12.03
N VAL A 119 5.58 -13.55 10.91
CA VAL A 119 5.63 -12.08 10.87
C VAL A 119 4.32 -11.42 11.30
N MET A 120 3.17 -11.99 10.91
CA MET A 120 1.87 -11.36 11.15
C MET A 120 1.57 -11.14 12.64
N PRO A 121 1.79 -12.09 13.55
CA PRO A 121 1.59 -11.85 14.99
C PRO A 121 2.45 -10.70 15.54
N GLU A 122 3.71 -10.60 15.10
CA GLU A 122 4.63 -9.54 15.52
C GLU A 122 4.17 -8.17 15.00
N PHE A 123 3.76 -8.11 13.72
CA PHE A 123 3.23 -6.89 13.13
C PHE A 123 1.94 -6.43 13.80
N LEU A 124 1.01 -7.36 14.11
CA LEU A 124 -0.22 -7.02 14.82
C LEU A 124 0.05 -6.54 16.24
N ALA A 125 1.01 -7.14 16.94
CA ALA A 125 1.44 -6.65 18.26
C ALA A 125 2.07 -5.26 18.17
N PHE A 126 2.86 -4.97 17.11
CA PHE A 126 3.38 -3.63 16.85
C PHE A 126 2.27 -2.60 16.63
N CYS A 127 1.18 -2.98 16.00
CA CYS A 127 0.03 -2.11 15.71
C CYS A 127 -0.94 -1.95 16.89
N ASP A 128 -0.77 -2.72 17.98
CA ASP A 128 -1.74 -2.75 19.07
C ASP A 128 -1.97 -1.36 19.69
N GLY A 129 -3.25 -1.01 19.85
CA GLY A 129 -3.68 0.28 20.41
C GLY A 129 -3.45 1.50 19.50
N ALA A 130 -2.90 1.34 18.30
CA ALA A 130 -2.62 2.42 17.36
C ALA A 130 -3.69 2.56 16.27
N VAL A 131 -3.79 3.75 15.70
CA VAL A 131 -4.54 3.99 14.46
C VAL A 131 -3.65 3.62 13.28
N MET A 132 -4.12 2.72 12.42
CA MET A 132 -3.40 2.29 11.23
C MET A 132 -3.59 3.29 10.09
N VAL A 133 -2.51 3.66 9.42
CA VAL A 133 -2.48 4.60 8.30
C VAL A 133 -1.68 4.00 7.14
N ALA A 134 -2.27 3.98 5.95
CA ALA A 134 -1.59 3.56 4.73
C ALA A 134 -2.06 4.40 3.54
N HIS A 135 -1.26 4.46 2.48
CA HIS A 135 -1.68 5.05 1.21
C HIS A 135 -2.59 4.05 0.49
N ASN A 136 -3.83 4.47 0.16
CA ASN A 136 -4.85 3.55 -0.37
C ASN A 136 -5.05 2.32 0.54
N ALA A 137 -5.31 2.59 1.82
CA ALA A 137 -5.34 1.61 2.91
C ALA A 137 -6.21 0.36 2.64
N ASP A 138 -7.21 0.45 1.76
CA ASP A 138 -8.04 -0.70 1.36
C ASP A 138 -7.19 -1.84 0.79
N PHE A 139 -6.15 -1.50 0.02
CA PHE A 139 -5.24 -2.48 -0.56
C PHE A 139 -4.46 -3.21 0.54
N ASP A 140 -3.69 -2.47 1.33
CA ASP A 140 -2.84 -3.03 2.40
C ASP A 140 -3.67 -3.79 3.42
N MET A 141 -4.76 -3.19 3.88
CA MET A 141 -5.67 -3.81 4.86
C MET A 141 -6.33 -5.07 4.34
N SER A 142 -6.55 -5.21 3.03
CA SER A 142 -7.09 -6.44 2.45
C SER A 142 -6.15 -7.63 2.67
N PHE A 143 -4.85 -7.43 2.49
CA PHE A 143 -3.82 -8.43 2.75
C PHE A 143 -3.65 -8.72 4.25
N ILE A 144 -3.65 -7.67 5.08
CA ILE A 144 -3.54 -7.84 6.54
C ILE A 144 -4.75 -8.62 7.09
N LYS A 145 -5.97 -8.25 6.72
CA LYS A 145 -7.21 -8.93 7.13
C LYS A 145 -7.21 -10.39 6.68
N TYR A 146 -6.82 -10.66 5.42
CA TYR A 146 -6.77 -12.02 4.87
C TYR A 146 -5.79 -12.89 5.65
N ASN A 147 -4.56 -12.44 5.87
CA ASN A 147 -3.52 -13.20 6.55
C ASN A 147 -3.81 -13.37 8.06
N ARG A 148 -4.45 -12.38 8.70
CA ARG A 148 -4.92 -12.50 10.09
C ARG A 148 -5.90 -13.66 10.25
N CYS A 149 -6.84 -13.82 9.32
CA CYS A 149 -7.86 -14.88 9.41
C CYS A 149 -7.33 -16.26 9.03
N HIS A 150 -6.32 -16.36 8.17
CA HIS A 150 -5.81 -17.61 7.62
C HIS A 150 -4.46 -18.04 8.21
N GLY A 151 -3.71 -17.12 8.80
CA GLY A 151 -2.45 -17.39 9.51
C GLY A 151 -2.65 -18.00 10.91
N THR A 152 -3.86 -17.93 11.46
CA THR A 152 -4.21 -18.47 12.78
C THR A 152 -4.93 -19.83 12.72
N ASN A 153 -4.97 -20.53 11.59
CA ASN A 153 -5.51 -21.88 11.50
C ASN A 153 -4.56 -22.94 12.12
N ALA A 154 -4.13 -22.65 13.36
CA ALA A 154 -3.81 -23.64 14.38
C ALA A 154 -4.41 -23.12 15.68
N ALA A 155 -5.70 -23.45 15.93
CA ALA A 155 -6.50 -23.17 17.12
C ALA A 155 -7.03 -21.71 17.29
N ALA A 156 -8.23 -21.45 16.77
CA ALA A 156 -9.33 -20.87 17.57
C ALA A 156 -10.59 -20.71 16.70
N GLU A 157 -11.63 -21.40 17.11
CA GLU A 157 -13.00 -21.29 16.64
C GLU A 157 -13.56 -19.88 16.88
N SER A 158 -14.31 -19.41 15.85
CA SER A 158 -15.45 -18.50 15.93
C SER A 158 -15.62 -17.55 17.12
N GLU A 159 -15.46 -16.26 16.90
CA GLU A 159 -16.30 -15.26 17.52
C GLU A 159 -16.85 -14.33 16.40
N PRO A 160 -18.17 -14.09 16.37
CA PRO A 160 -18.78 -13.16 15.41
C PRO A 160 -18.63 -11.71 15.88
N PHE A 161 -18.49 -10.82 14.93
CA PHE A 161 -18.51 -9.37 15.12
C PHE A 161 -19.94 -8.85 15.13
#